data_48163f497729603b59d7c12783aaef2e
#
_entry.id   48163f497729603b59d7c12783aaef2e
#
_cell.length_a   1.000
_cell.length_b   1.000
_cell.length_c   1.000
_cell.angle_alpha   90.00
_cell.angle_beta   90.00
_cell.angle_gamma   90.00
#
_symmetry.space_group_name_H-M   'P 1'
#
loop_
_entity.id
_entity.type
_entity.pdbx_description
1 polymer ?
#
loop_
_entity_poly.entity_id
_entity_poly.type
_entity_poly.pdbx_seq_one_letter_code
_entity_poly.pdbx_strand_id
1 'polypeptide(L)'
;MDISIKARLKNFNMLSIRTLPISRSKDSKLNTRNYTGMVICAALSCAGLPAYALDGAAPVPIDGGPLGPLNFSAAGDGYFFGQTGSSANPHTSVVGGQPTGAAVDAWMMELHKISGLVQFTVQLAEFQNINLGANRPQDVNGQRFTTGAVRTAYVTLAPAGDFKISLGQFPSVEGYESVFAFNNPVGLRTVIAAVENSNSRGVQLDYGHGPVAATVLFGDGYDTGAWNYVQFIASDHLDANNTIYVFGAKSLGVTGPNTFAYESGAGPLNGNGSQGQLANVNSNMIGAWYEWKHGGLSLTPEVQFQYTNPIHQYANVISGGVSDNIPKSTGNFAAALFGEYKFSGTPYSIAGWTEYATSYGSAAQDNWFVAPNAKLVGVTVAPTWQHEHLFARLNAGYMYLLDSGSPAAGYGNSGTGRNQFITTLEFGIVY
;
A
#
# COMPACT_ATOMS: atom_id res chain seq x y z
N MET A 1 -15.39 -23.14 -38.47
CA MET A 1 -16.28 -23.29 -37.33
C MET A 1 -16.42 -21.91 -36.71
N ASP A 2 -17.30 -21.12 -37.32
CA ASP A 2 -17.57 -19.74 -36.96
C ASP A 2 -18.57 -19.69 -35.82
N ILE A 3 -18.20 -19.26 -34.65
CA ILE A 3 -19.15 -19.01 -33.55
C ILE A 3 -19.07 -17.52 -33.22
N SER A 4 -20.12 -16.87 -33.63
CA SER A 4 -20.49 -15.47 -33.55
C SER A 4 -20.26 -14.84 -32.17
N ILE A 5 -19.34 -13.89 -32.09
CA ILE A 5 -19.07 -12.97 -30.94
C ILE A 5 -20.11 -11.82 -30.85
N LYS A 6 -21.16 -11.82 -31.67
CA LYS A 6 -22.12 -10.70 -31.76
C LYS A 6 -23.28 -10.71 -30.72
N ALA A 7 -23.36 -11.67 -29.82
CA ALA A 7 -24.51 -11.82 -28.91
C ALA A 7 -24.35 -11.36 -27.46
N ARG A 8 -23.20 -10.81 -27.05
CA ARG A 8 -22.96 -10.45 -25.64
C ARG A 8 -22.93 -8.94 -25.29
N LEU A 9 -23.25 -8.07 -26.25
CA LEU A 9 -23.20 -6.61 -26.02
C LEU A 9 -24.57 -5.96 -25.73
N LYS A 10 -25.62 -6.70 -25.41
CA LYS A 10 -26.99 -6.14 -25.29
C LYS A 10 -27.58 -5.99 -23.87
N ASN A 11 -26.84 -6.31 -22.80
CA ASN A 11 -27.41 -6.22 -21.44
C ASN A 11 -26.48 -5.47 -20.44
N PHE A 12 -25.88 -4.34 -20.83
CA PHE A 12 -25.32 -3.42 -19.87
C PHE A 12 -26.40 -2.37 -19.50
N ASN A 13 -27.21 -2.65 -18.51
CA ASN A 13 -28.00 -1.64 -17.81
C ASN A 13 -27.07 -0.89 -16.86
N MET A 14 -26.74 0.34 -17.25
CA MET A 14 -26.06 1.30 -16.40
C MET A 14 -26.83 1.51 -15.10
N LEU A 15 -26.13 1.40 -13.97
CA LEU A 15 -26.60 1.99 -12.72
C LEU A 15 -26.84 3.49 -12.95
N SER A 16 -28.06 3.93 -12.66
CA SER A 16 -28.49 5.32 -12.85
C SER A 16 -27.82 6.22 -11.83
N ILE A 17 -26.79 6.93 -12.23
CA ILE A 17 -26.36 8.15 -11.54
C ILE A 17 -27.44 9.20 -11.80
N ARG A 18 -28.15 9.64 -10.76
CA ARG A 18 -29.09 10.76 -10.85
C ARG A 18 -28.30 12.02 -11.16
N THR A 19 -28.32 12.42 -12.43
CA THR A 19 -27.82 13.72 -12.87
C THR A 19 -28.89 14.79 -12.63
N LEU A 20 -28.51 15.86 -11.97
CA LEU A 20 -29.25 17.12 -11.98
C LEU A 20 -29.35 17.66 -13.42
N PRO A 21 -30.44 18.36 -13.79
CA PRO A 21 -30.66 18.77 -15.16
C PRO A 21 -29.72 19.89 -15.59
N ILE A 22 -28.77 19.57 -16.45
CA ILE A 22 -28.00 20.58 -17.17
C ILE A 22 -28.77 20.98 -18.41
N SER A 23 -29.00 22.28 -18.57
CA SER A 23 -29.69 22.88 -19.70
C SER A 23 -28.99 22.48 -21.01
N ARG A 24 -29.81 22.00 -21.96
CA ARG A 24 -29.34 21.62 -23.31
C ARG A 24 -28.90 22.85 -24.09
N SER A 25 -27.60 22.97 -24.33
CA SER A 25 -27.09 23.64 -25.51
C SER A 25 -27.02 22.60 -26.64
N LYS A 26 -27.63 22.90 -27.76
CA LYS A 26 -27.58 22.09 -28.99
C LYS A 26 -26.19 22.16 -29.59
N ASP A 27 -25.78 21.01 -30.15
CA ASP A 27 -24.65 20.80 -31.04
C ASP A 27 -23.26 20.54 -30.40
N SER A 28 -23.04 19.26 -30.04
CA SER A 28 -21.82 18.55 -30.41
C SER A 28 -22.03 17.03 -30.25
N LYS A 29 -21.86 16.29 -31.34
CA LYS A 29 -21.76 14.82 -31.30
C LYS A 29 -20.47 14.45 -30.60
N LEU A 30 -20.47 14.38 -29.26
CA LEU A 30 -19.36 13.79 -28.51
C LEU A 30 -19.36 12.28 -28.67
N ASN A 31 -18.26 11.78 -29.14
CA ASN A 31 -18.01 10.38 -29.43
C ASN A 31 -17.90 9.61 -28.10
N THR A 32 -18.94 8.88 -27.71
CA THR A 32 -19.05 8.13 -26.45
C THR A 32 -17.95 7.06 -26.23
N ARG A 33 -17.14 6.77 -27.25
CA ARG A 33 -16.02 5.82 -27.14
C ARG A 33 -14.86 6.31 -26.26
N ASN A 34 -14.67 7.64 -26.14
CA ASN A 34 -13.51 8.18 -25.43
C ASN A 34 -13.67 8.26 -23.91
N TYR A 35 -14.89 8.16 -23.39
CA TYR A 35 -15.14 8.26 -21.95
C TYR A 35 -14.86 6.98 -21.16
N THR A 36 -15.03 5.81 -21.76
CA THR A 36 -14.80 4.52 -21.07
C THR A 36 -13.30 4.29 -20.84
N GLY A 37 -12.46 4.61 -21.84
CA GLY A 37 -11.00 4.56 -21.66
C GLY A 37 -10.48 5.57 -20.63
N MET A 38 -11.08 6.77 -20.59
CA MET A 38 -10.66 7.84 -19.67
C MET A 38 -11.00 7.54 -18.19
N VAL A 39 -12.12 6.84 -17.93
CA VAL A 39 -12.48 6.41 -16.57
C VAL A 39 -11.55 5.29 -16.08
N ILE A 40 -11.19 4.34 -16.93
CA ILE A 40 -10.29 3.22 -16.57
C ILE A 40 -8.85 3.73 -16.34
N CYS A 41 -8.36 4.64 -17.17
CA CYS A 41 -7.04 5.23 -16.97
C CYS A 41 -6.98 6.22 -15.79
N ALA A 42 -8.08 6.92 -15.46
CA ALA A 42 -8.14 7.73 -14.23
C ALA A 42 -8.13 6.84 -12.97
N ALA A 43 -8.75 5.66 -13.03
CA ALA A 43 -8.69 4.68 -11.94
C ALA A 43 -7.27 4.11 -11.73
N LEU A 44 -6.44 4.07 -12.78
CA LEU A 44 -5.06 3.55 -12.69
C LEU A 44 -3.98 4.60 -12.43
N SER A 45 -4.18 5.86 -12.76
CA SER A 45 -3.32 6.92 -12.21
C SER A 45 -3.53 7.13 -10.70
N CYS A 46 -4.59 6.51 -10.18
CA CYS A 46 -4.82 6.21 -8.76
C CYS A 46 -4.49 4.74 -8.43
N ALA A 47 -3.77 4.01 -9.27
CA ALA A 47 -3.54 2.55 -9.20
C ALA A 47 -2.63 2.08 -8.06
N GLY A 48 -2.53 2.84 -7.05
CA GLY A 48 -2.16 2.36 -5.73
C GLY A 48 -3.30 2.48 -4.75
N LEU A 49 -4.55 2.68 -5.21
CA LEU A 49 -5.68 2.75 -4.29
C LEU A 49 -6.40 1.40 -4.31
N PRO A 50 -6.17 0.57 -3.29
CA PRO A 50 -7.00 -0.60 -3.03
C PRO A 50 -8.46 -0.17 -2.91
N ALA A 51 -9.35 -1.13 -3.07
CA ALA A 51 -10.78 -0.90 -2.86
C ALA A 51 -10.99 -0.14 -1.54
N TYR A 52 -11.51 1.07 -1.60
CA TYR A 52 -11.79 1.87 -0.41
C TYR A 52 -12.70 1.08 0.53
N ALA A 53 -12.19 0.75 1.70
CA ALA A 53 -12.99 0.18 2.76
C ALA A 53 -14.01 1.18 3.30
N LEU A 54 -13.58 2.42 3.39
CA LEU A 54 -14.45 3.55 3.65
C LEU A 54 -14.97 4.07 2.30
N ASP A 55 -16.23 4.44 2.23
CA ASP A 55 -16.76 5.13 1.06
C ASP A 55 -16.07 6.50 0.98
N GLY A 56 -15.03 6.59 0.17
CA GLY A 56 -14.29 7.82 -0.04
C GLY A 56 -15.25 8.91 -0.54
N ALA A 57 -15.19 10.10 0.05
CA ALA A 57 -15.91 11.24 -0.47
C ALA A 57 -15.45 11.52 -1.91
N ALA A 58 -16.39 11.92 -2.75
CA ALA A 58 -16.01 12.41 -4.06
C ALA A 58 -15.10 13.65 -3.91
N PRO A 59 -13.98 13.71 -4.64
CA PRO A 59 -13.10 14.86 -4.58
C PRO A 59 -13.84 16.17 -4.80
N VAL A 60 -13.51 17.21 -4.06
CA VAL A 60 -14.13 18.53 -4.19
C VAL A 60 -13.59 19.22 -5.43
N PRO A 61 -14.48 19.58 -6.38
CA PRO A 61 -14.05 20.33 -7.54
C PRO A 61 -13.70 21.78 -7.15
N ILE A 62 -12.53 22.24 -7.62
CA ILE A 62 -12.03 23.59 -7.43
C ILE A 62 -11.85 24.23 -8.80
N ASP A 63 -12.23 25.49 -8.94
CA ASP A 63 -11.91 26.28 -10.13
C ASP A 63 -10.43 26.67 -10.09
N GLY A 64 -9.63 26.04 -10.95
CA GLY A 64 -8.20 26.32 -11.10
C GLY A 64 -7.89 27.51 -12.00
N GLY A 65 -8.89 28.30 -12.44
CA GLY A 65 -8.70 29.41 -13.36
C GLY A 65 -8.06 28.95 -14.68
N PRO A 66 -6.88 29.49 -15.06
CA PRO A 66 -6.19 29.09 -16.30
C PRO A 66 -5.78 27.62 -16.37
N LEU A 67 -5.69 26.93 -15.23
CA LEU A 67 -5.38 25.50 -15.16
C LEU A 67 -6.60 24.61 -15.47
N GLY A 68 -7.80 25.20 -15.47
CA GLY A 68 -9.07 24.47 -15.60
C GLY A 68 -9.49 23.80 -14.28
N PRO A 69 -10.47 22.87 -14.33
CA PRO A 69 -10.98 22.24 -13.12
C PRO A 69 -9.92 21.39 -12.45
N LEU A 70 -9.79 21.56 -11.14
CA LEU A 70 -8.96 20.78 -10.24
C LEU A 70 -9.87 20.01 -9.28
N ASN A 71 -9.33 18.94 -8.68
CA ASN A 71 -9.98 18.18 -7.63
C ASN A 71 -9.12 18.22 -6.38
N PHE A 72 -9.77 18.37 -5.23
CA PHE A 72 -9.14 18.36 -3.92
C PHE A 72 -9.70 17.20 -3.09
N SER A 73 -8.82 16.51 -2.36
CA SER A 73 -9.18 15.50 -1.37
C SER A 73 -8.36 15.70 -0.12
N ALA A 74 -8.90 15.34 1.02
CA ALA A 74 -8.20 15.36 2.30
C ALA A 74 -8.69 14.22 3.18
N ALA A 75 -7.80 13.65 3.97
CA ALA A 75 -8.15 12.65 4.97
C ALA A 75 -7.20 12.72 6.15
N GLY A 76 -7.63 12.20 7.29
CA GLY A 76 -6.77 12.06 8.45
C GLY A 76 -7.45 11.24 9.52
N ASP A 77 -6.64 10.52 10.27
CA ASP A 77 -7.09 9.66 11.36
C ASP A 77 -6.09 9.61 12.51
N GLY A 78 -6.58 9.10 13.63
CA GLY A 78 -5.80 8.83 14.80
C GLY A 78 -6.45 7.73 15.61
N TYR A 79 -5.70 7.13 16.51
CA TYR A 79 -6.17 5.98 17.26
C TYR A 79 -5.66 5.95 18.71
N PHE A 80 -6.41 5.28 19.55
CA PHE A 80 -5.93 4.72 20.83
C PHE A 80 -5.56 3.26 20.60
N PHE A 81 -4.53 2.78 21.29
CA PHE A 81 -4.11 1.39 21.16
C PHE A 81 -3.83 0.71 22.49
N GLY A 82 -3.97 -0.61 22.48
CA GLY A 82 -3.50 -1.52 23.51
C GLY A 82 -2.82 -2.72 22.86
N GLN A 83 -1.67 -3.16 23.40
CA GLN A 83 -0.96 -4.32 22.86
C GLN A 83 -0.36 -5.18 23.99
N THR A 84 -0.30 -6.49 23.72
CA THR A 84 0.49 -7.44 24.50
C THR A 84 1.84 -7.70 23.81
N GLY A 85 2.77 -8.30 24.52
CA GLY A 85 4.07 -8.67 23.92
C GLY A 85 4.99 -7.49 23.65
N SER A 86 4.62 -6.27 24.05
CA SER A 86 5.51 -5.11 24.02
C SER A 86 6.69 -5.32 24.98
N SER A 87 7.85 -4.74 24.66
CA SER A 87 8.97 -4.70 25.62
C SER A 87 8.65 -3.73 26.74
N ALA A 88 8.79 -4.16 28.00
CA ALA A 88 8.59 -3.30 29.15
C ALA A 88 9.75 -2.31 29.39
N ASN A 89 10.86 -2.45 28.68
CA ASN A 89 12.01 -1.55 28.84
C ASN A 89 12.17 -0.67 27.58
N PRO A 90 11.58 0.54 27.57
CA PRO A 90 11.64 1.44 26.43
C PRO A 90 13.07 1.97 26.15
N HIS A 91 14.02 1.76 27.07
CA HIS A 91 15.37 2.26 26.93
C HIS A 91 16.36 1.26 26.32
N THR A 92 15.99 -0.02 26.21
CA THR A 92 16.89 -1.08 25.72
C THR A 92 16.46 -1.74 24.43
N SER A 93 15.26 -1.46 23.96
CA SER A 93 14.71 -2.05 22.73
C SER A 93 14.52 -0.95 21.67
N VAL A 94 15.12 -1.11 20.53
CA VAL A 94 14.85 -0.29 19.34
C VAL A 94 13.39 -0.40 18.90
N VAL A 95 12.70 -1.45 19.34
CA VAL A 95 11.30 -1.74 19.07
C VAL A 95 10.46 -1.70 20.37
N GLY A 96 10.96 -1.06 21.43
CA GLY A 96 10.27 -0.94 22.70
C GLY A 96 8.99 -0.13 22.57
N GLY A 97 7.87 -0.82 22.38
CA GLY A 97 6.56 -0.19 22.37
C GLY A 97 5.95 -0.09 23.74
N GLN A 98 5.13 0.92 23.99
CA GLN A 98 4.27 1.00 25.14
C GLN A 98 3.12 -0.01 25.01
N PRO A 99 2.61 -0.58 26.12
CA PRO A 99 1.45 -1.46 26.09
C PRO A 99 0.16 -0.75 25.70
N THR A 100 0.08 0.56 25.94
CA THR A 100 -1.08 1.39 25.60
C THR A 100 -0.64 2.79 25.19
N GLY A 101 -1.43 3.47 24.39
CA GLY A 101 -1.14 4.84 23.99
C GLY A 101 -2.17 5.38 23.01
N ALA A 102 -1.86 6.55 22.46
CA ALA A 102 -2.63 7.19 21.39
C ALA A 102 -1.67 7.83 20.38
N ALA A 103 -2.11 7.91 19.14
CA ALA A 103 -1.33 8.50 18.07
C ALA A 103 -2.19 9.04 16.92
N VAL A 104 -1.65 9.98 16.17
CA VAL A 104 -2.13 10.26 14.81
C VAL A 104 -1.60 9.14 13.92
N ASP A 105 -2.43 8.52 13.10
CA ASP A 105 -1.99 7.47 12.17
C ASP A 105 -1.54 8.07 10.86
N ALA A 106 -2.42 8.78 10.20
CA ALA A 106 -2.11 9.39 8.93
C ALA A 106 -2.88 10.69 8.70
N TRP A 107 -2.34 11.51 7.83
CA TRP A 107 -3.08 12.60 7.22
C TRP A 107 -2.62 12.77 5.77
N MET A 108 -3.52 13.22 4.91
CA MET A 108 -3.20 13.60 3.54
C MET A 108 -4.01 14.79 3.07
N MET A 109 -3.43 15.55 2.14
CA MET A 109 -4.10 16.54 1.30
C MET A 109 -3.62 16.33 -0.12
N GLU A 110 -4.53 16.21 -1.07
CA GLU A 110 -4.22 15.99 -2.47
C GLU A 110 -4.91 17.01 -3.36
N LEU A 111 -4.15 17.56 -4.29
CA LEU A 111 -4.63 18.39 -5.37
C LEU A 111 -4.26 17.74 -6.70
N HIS A 112 -5.24 17.46 -7.55
CA HIS A 112 -4.98 16.85 -8.84
C HIS A 112 -5.80 17.45 -9.98
N LYS A 113 -5.20 17.43 -11.16
CA LYS A 113 -5.82 17.75 -12.45
C LYS A 113 -5.77 16.51 -13.32
N ILE A 114 -6.92 15.90 -13.57
CA ILE A 114 -7.04 14.63 -14.30
C ILE A 114 -7.51 14.77 -15.75
N SER A 115 -7.64 15.99 -16.24
CA SER A 115 -8.15 16.26 -17.60
C SER A 115 -7.18 17.10 -18.44
N GLY A 116 -7.29 16.98 -19.74
CA GLY A 116 -6.43 17.66 -20.72
C GLY A 116 -5.11 16.93 -21.00
N LEU A 117 -4.33 17.50 -21.91
CA LEU A 117 -3.04 16.92 -22.33
C LEU A 117 -2.02 16.89 -21.20
N VAL A 118 -1.97 17.94 -20.38
CA VAL A 118 -1.10 18.04 -19.22
C VAL A 118 -1.94 17.91 -17.97
N GLN A 119 -1.61 16.91 -17.18
CA GLN A 119 -2.24 16.59 -15.88
C GLN A 119 -1.19 16.63 -14.79
N PHE A 120 -1.58 16.72 -13.53
CA PHE A 120 -0.65 16.64 -12.40
C PHE A 120 -1.36 16.16 -11.14
N THR A 121 -0.57 15.62 -10.22
CA THR A 121 -0.97 15.30 -8.85
C THR A 121 0.08 15.82 -7.89
N VAL A 122 -0.37 16.45 -6.81
CA VAL A 122 0.47 16.83 -5.67
C VAL A 122 -0.24 16.37 -4.41
N GLN A 123 0.41 15.54 -3.62
CA GLN A 123 -0.10 15.04 -2.35
C GLN A 123 0.89 15.36 -1.24
N LEU A 124 0.41 16.05 -0.22
CA LEU A 124 1.08 16.21 1.06
C LEU A 124 0.54 15.17 2.02
N ALA A 125 1.40 14.42 2.67
CA ALA A 125 0.98 13.39 3.60
C ALA A 125 2.08 13.02 4.60
N GLU A 126 1.65 12.52 5.76
CA GLU A 126 2.48 11.74 6.68
C GLU A 126 1.64 10.53 7.12
N PHE A 127 2.27 9.41 7.37
CA PHE A 127 1.59 8.20 7.82
C PHE A 127 2.49 7.32 8.68
N GLN A 128 1.86 6.49 9.46
CA GLN A 128 2.49 5.42 10.21
C GLN A 128 1.86 4.11 9.79
N ASN A 129 2.68 3.09 9.68
CA ASN A 129 2.18 1.76 9.42
C ASN A 129 1.94 1.03 10.73
N ILE A 130 0.68 0.73 11.02
CA ILE A 130 0.30 -0.13 12.14
C ILE A 130 0.24 -1.57 11.63
N ASN A 131 1.37 -2.27 11.69
CA ASN A 131 1.41 -3.67 11.30
C ASN A 131 1.18 -4.57 12.50
N LEU A 132 0.29 -5.55 12.36
CA LEU A 132 0.18 -6.61 13.34
C LEU A 132 1.50 -7.41 13.39
N GLY A 133 1.95 -7.77 14.57
CA GLY A 133 3.23 -8.45 14.73
C GLY A 133 4.41 -7.53 15.04
N ALA A 134 4.28 -6.23 14.81
CA ALA A 134 5.28 -5.23 15.15
C ALA A 134 4.94 -4.52 16.47
N ASN A 135 5.94 -4.21 17.27
CA ASN A 135 5.75 -3.36 18.44
C ASN A 135 5.51 -1.91 18.02
N ARG A 136 4.50 -1.28 18.60
CA ARG A 136 4.24 0.13 18.35
C ARG A 136 5.28 0.99 19.06
N PRO A 137 5.99 1.89 18.38
CA PRO A 137 6.82 2.89 19.02
C PRO A 137 5.93 3.88 19.82
N GLN A 138 6.50 4.47 20.85
CA GLN A 138 5.83 5.47 21.65
C GLN A 138 5.64 6.80 20.93
N ASP A 139 6.63 7.14 20.14
CA ASP A 139 6.67 8.37 19.39
C ASP A 139 6.35 8.09 17.95
N VAL A 140 5.37 8.78 17.56
CA VAL A 140 4.79 8.77 16.28
C VAL A 140 5.45 9.83 15.44
N ASN A 141 6.68 9.56 15.06
CA ASN A 141 7.23 10.24 13.92
C ASN A 141 6.78 9.46 12.70
N GLY A 142 5.75 9.96 12.04
CA GLY A 142 5.30 9.44 10.77
C GLY A 142 6.46 9.32 9.80
N GLN A 143 6.31 8.47 8.82
CA GLN A 143 7.31 8.35 7.76
C GLN A 143 7.48 9.73 7.10
N ARG A 144 8.68 10.30 7.22
CA ARG A 144 9.04 11.52 6.51
C ARG A 144 9.73 11.13 5.22
N PHE A 145 9.30 11.75 4.14
CA PHE A 145 9.95 11.59 2.85
C PHE A 145 11.17 12.50 2.75
N THR A 146 12.10 12.18 1.88
CA THR A 146 13.26 13.03 1.59
C THR A 146 12.87 14.44 1.13
N THR A 147 11.65 14.59 0.62
CA THR A 147 11.02 15.86 0.21
C THR A 147 10.16 16.50 1.30
N GLY A 148 10.30 16.10 2.56
CA GLY A 148 9.44 16.56 3.66
C GLY A 148 8.07 15.93 3.61
N ALA A 149 6.99 16.73 3.71
CA ALA A 149 5.61 16.23 3.67
C ALA A 149 5.09 15.92 2.24
N VAL A 150 5.88 16.18 1.19
CA VAL A 150 5.48 15.85 -0.19
C VAL A 150 5.62 14.36 -0.42
N ARG A 151 4.52 13.62 -0.34
CA ARG A 151 4.50 12.18 -0.60
C ARG A 151 4.51 11.89 -2.09
N THR A 152 3.65 12.56 -2.87
CA THR A 152 3.65 12.41 -4.33
C THR A 152 3.60 13.78 -5.00
N ALA A 153 4.35 13.91 -6.10
CA ALA A 153 4.30 15.09 -6.94
C ALA A 153 4.77 14.70 -8.34
N TYR A 154 3.86 14.66 -9.29
CA TYR A 154 4.20 14.28 -10.67
C TYR A 154 3.34 15.02 -11.68
N VAL A 155 3.92 15.17 -12.89
CA VAL A 155 3.26 15.69 -14.07
C VAL A 155 3.06 14.56 -15.07
N THR A 156 1.88 14.50 -15.65
CA THR A 156 1.47 13.51 -16.64
C THR A 156 1.19 14.15 -17.97
N LEU A 157 1.78 13.62 -19.02
CA LEU A 157 1.39 13.84 -20.41
C LEU A 157 0.40 12.75 -20.82
N ALA A 158 -0.82 13.15 -21.14
CA ALA A 158 -1.91 12.27 -21.55
C ALA A 158 -2.37 12.61 -22.98
N PRO A 159 -1.63 12.19 -24.01
CA PRO A 159 -2.07 12.35 -25.38
C PRO A 159 -3.34 11.55 -25.64
N ALA A 160 -4.03 11.82 -26.73
CA ALA A 160 -5.18 11.00 -27.11
C ALA A 160 -4.71 9.55 -27.34
N GLY A 161 -5.42 8.59 -26.72
CA GLY A 161 -5.12 7.16 -26.83
C GLY A 161 -5.02 6.47 -25.47
N ASP A 162 -4.40 5.31 -25.48
CA ASP A 162 -4.41 4.37 -24.36
C ASP A 162 -3.19 4.53 -23.43
N PHE A 163 -2.26 5.42 -23.76
CA PHE A 163 -1.00 5.62 -23.05
C PHE A 163 -0.92 6.97 -22.35
N LYS A 164 -0.28 6.97 -21.18
CA LYS A 164 0.16 8.17 -20.48
C LYS A 164 1.60 8.00 -20.02
N ILE A 165 2.33 9.10 -19.96
CA ILE A 165 3.68 9.12 -19.39
C ILE A 165 3.74 10.18 -18.29
N SER A 166 4.31 9.83 -17.18
CA SER A 166 4.42 10.70 -16.01
C SER A 166 5.86 10.79 -15.52
N LEU A 167 6.23 11.92 -14.97
CA LEU A 167 7.54 12.18 -14.36
C LEU A 167 7.36 12.82 -13.00
N GLY A 168 8.04 12.29 -11.99
CA GLY A 168 8.00 12.84 -10.64
C GLY A 168 8.18 11.79 -9.55
N GLN A 169 7.51 12.03 -8.43
CA GLN A 169 7.46 11.16 -7.26
C GLN A 169 6.09 10.51 -7.16
N PHE A 170 6.06 9.20 -7.12
CA PHE A 170 4.87 8.36 -7.21
C PHE A 170 4.68 7.50 -5.97
N PRO A 171 3.43 7.12 -5.63
CA PRO A 171 3.18 6.00 -4.73
C PRO A 171 3.68 4.71 -5.39
N SER A 172 4.01 3.72 -4.58
CA SER A 172 4.29 2.37 -5.07
C SER A 172 3.07 1.75 -5.73
N VAL A 173 3.32 0.81 -6.63
CA VAL A 173 2.31 -0.03 -7.27
C VAL A 173 2.34 -1.48 -6.74
N GLU A 174 3.05 -1.72 -5.65
CA GLU A 174 3.21 -3.03 -5.01
C GLU A 174 2.10 -3.27 -3.98
N GLY A 175 1.56 -4.50 -3.98
CA GLY A 175 0.63 -4.99 -2.97
C GLY A 175 -0.79 -4.45 -3.04
N TYR A 176 -1.66 -5.06 -2.23
CA TYR A 176 -3.08 -4.71 -2.13
C TYR A 176 -3.35 -3.62 -1.11
N GLU A 177 -2.62 -3.61 0.02
CA GLU A 177 -2.88 -2.68 1.12
C GLU A 177 -2.29 -1.29 0.87
N SER A 178 -3.09 -0.26 1.12
CA SER A 178 -2.62 1.13 1.11
C SER A 178 -1.71 1.41 2.31
N VAL A 179 -0.80 2.37 2.14
CA VAL A 179 -0.03 2.94 3.26
C VAL A 179 -0.90 3.76 4.22
N PHE A 180 -2.05 4.24 3.78
CA PHE A 180 -3.01 4.96 4.63
C PHE A 180 -4.02 3.98 5.20
N ALA A 181 -4.11 3.88 6.53
CA ALA A 181 -5.03 2.97 7.21
C ALA A 181 -6.49 3.23 6.83
N PHE A 182 -6.88 4.49 6.67
CA PHE A 182 -8.24 4.86 6.26
C PHE A 182 -8.60 4.39 4.84
N ASN A 183 -7.64 4.02 4.00
CA ASN A 183 -7.91 3.44 2.68
C ASN A 183 -8.04 1.90 2.72
N ASN A 184 -7.73 1.27 3.83
CA ASN A 184 -7.83 -0.18 3.98
C ASN A 184 -9.12 -0.59 4.69
N PRO A 185 -9.66 -1.80 4.41
CA PRO A 185 -10.78 -2.36 5.15
C PRO A 185 -10.49 -2.51 6.64
N VAL A 186 -9.22 -2.69 6.99
CA VAL A 186 -8.70 -2.89 8.34
C VAL A 186 -7.54 -1.94 8.58
N GLY A 187 -7.52 -1.22 9.70
CA GLY A 187 -6.44 -0.29 10.03
C GLY A 187 -5.15 -0.98 10.47
N LEU A 188 -5.23 -2.17 11.06
CA LEU A 188 -4.05 -3.00 11.31
C LEU A 188 -3.63 -3.70 10.03
N ARG A 189 -2.48 -3.35 9.48
CA ARG A 189 -1.95 -3.93 8.25
C ARG A 189 -1.32 -5.30 8.48
N THR A 190 -1.25 -6.08 7.43
CA THR A 190 -0.54 -7.37 7.39
C THR A 190 0.98 -7.16 7.43
N VAL A 191 1.72 -8.23 7.75
CA VAL A 191 3.19 -8.23 7.63
C VAL A 191 3.64 -8.22 6.18
N ILE A 192 2.82 -8.75 5.27
CA ILE A 192 3.08 -8.76 3.82
C ILE A 192 3.26 -7.35 3.28
N ALA A 193 2.39 -6.43 3.70
CA ALA A 193 2.45 -5.03 3.29
C ALA A 193 3.65 -4.25 3.89
N ALA A 194 4.26 -4.76 4.96
CA ALA A 194 5.38 -4.08 5.62
C ALA A 194 6.69 -4.12 4.82
N VAL A 195 6.78 -4.99 3.82
CA VAL A 195 7.99 -5.20 3.02
C VAL A 195 7.91 -4.57 1.63
N GLU A 196 6.77 -3.98 1.31
CA GLU A 196 6.55 -3.29 0.06
C GLU A 196 7.21 -1.92 0.04
N ASN A 197 7.61 -1.48 -1.15
CA ASN A 197 8.02 -0.11 -1.35
C ASN A 197 6.81 0.83 -1.16
N SER A 198 7.01 1.97 -0.53
CA SER A 198 5.93 2.96 -0.35
C SER A 198 5.94 4.07 -1.38
N ASN A 199 7.12 4.33 -1.98
CA ASN A 199 7.34 5.54 -2.77
C ASN A 199 8.52 5.39 -3.74
N SER A 200 8.46 6.02 -4.91
CA SER A 200 9.54 6.07 -5.89
C SER A 200 9.55 7.36 -6.67
N ARG A 201 10.74 7.85 -6.99
CA ARG A 201 10.94 8.96 -7.93
C ARG A 201 11.38 8.39 -9.26
N GLY A 202 10.73 8.80 -10.36
CA GLY A 202 11.04 8.19 -11.64
C GLY A 202 10.16 8.63 -12.79
N VAL A 203 10.08 7.73 -13.76
CA VAL A 203 9.22 7.83 -14.94
C VAL A 203 8.24 6.68 -14.91
N GLN A 204 6.95 7.00 -15.06
CA GLN A 204 5.86 6.04 -15.10
C GLN A 204 5.22 6.03 -16.48
N LEU A 205 4.94 4.84 -16.98
CA LEU A 205 4.15 4.60 -18.19
C LEU A 205 2.87 3.86 -17.79
N ASP A 206 1.72 4.43 -18.12
CA ASP A 206 0.42 3.83 -17.93
C ASP A 206 -0.19 3.44 -19.27
N TYR A 207 -0.82 2.28 -19.30
CA TYR A 207 -1.59 1.75 -20.42
C TYR A 207 -2.97 1.31 -19.95
N GLY A 208 -4.01 1.62 -20.73
CA GLY A 208 -5.37 1.16 -20.42
C GLY A 208 -6.19 0.99 -21.69
N HIS A 209 -6.60 -0.25 -21.96
CA HIS A 209 -7.44 -0.58 -23.11
C HIS A 209 -8.44 -1.68 -22.79
N GLY A 210 -9.72 -1.37 -22.94
CA GLY A 210 -10.80 -2.32 -22.63
C GLY A 210 -10.79 -2.73 -21.15
N PRO A 211 -10.74 -4.02 -20.83
CA PRO A 211 -10.68 -4.49 -19.45
C PRO A 211 -9.27 -4.51 -18.85
N VAL A 212 -8.24 -4.33 -19.68
CA VAL A 212 -6.84 -4.47 -19.28
C VAL A 212 -6.23 -3.12 -18.98
N ALA A 213 -5.48 -3.07 -17.89
CA ALA A 213 -4.68 -1.94 -17.53
C ALA A 213 -3.30 -2.36 -17.00
N ALA A 214 -2.28 -1.53 -17.22
CA ALA A 214 -0.94 -1.79 -16.75
C ALA A 214 -0.19 -0.49 -16.46
N THR A 215 0.65 -0.53 -15.43
CA THR A 215 1.58 0.54 -15.07
C THR A 215 2.97 -0.03 -14.94
N VAL A 216 3.96 0.66 -15.47
CA VAL A 216 5.38 0.38 -15.25
C VAL A 216 6.03 1.66 -14.75
N LEU A 217 6.72 1.57 -13.61
CA LEU A 217 7.47 2.67 -13.01
C LEU A 217 8.96 2.30 -12.97
N PHE A 218 9.79 3.11 -13.59
CA PHE A 218 11.25 3.02 -13.50
C PHE A 218 11.79 4.22 -12.75
N GLY A 219 12.60 3.97 -11.75
CA GLY A 219 13.17 5.03 -10.93
C GLY A 219 13.99 4.51 -9.76
N ASP A 220 13.90 5.20 -8.64
CA ASP A 220 14.42 4.69 -7.38
C ASP A 220 13.37 3.87 -6.63
N GLY A 221 13.81 2.87 -5.88
CA GLY A 221 12.97 2.19 -4.92
C GLY A 221 13.31 2.66 -3.51
N TYR A 222 12.32 2.68 -2.63
CA TYR A 222 12.51 2.99 -1.21
C TYR A 222 13.16 4.36 -0.95
N ASP A 223 12.89 5.34 -1.80
CA ASP A 223 13.46 6.70 -1.70
C ASP A 223 15.00 6.76 -1.71
N THR A 224 15.66 5.78 -2.31
CA THR A 224 17.12 5.65 -2.27
C THR A 224 17.86 6.66 -3.12
N GLY A 225 17.22 7.30 -4.09
CA GLY A 225 17.85 8.15 -5.10
C GLY A 225 18.63 7.40 -6.17
N ALA A 226 18.73 6.08 -6.08
CA ALA A 226 19.40 5.25 -7.08
C ALA A 226 18.38 4.77 -8.12
N TRP A 227 18.46 5.28 -9.34
CA TRP A 227 17.55 4.95 -10.44
C TRP A 227 17.89 3.58 -11.03
N ASN A 228 17.63 2.54 -10.27
CA ASN A 228 17.91 1.16 -10.60
C ASN A 228 16.78 0.20 -10.19
N TYR A 229 15.57 0.73 -10.00
CA TYR A 229 14.42 -0.05 -9.57
C TYR A 229 13.28 0.05 -10.57
N VAL A 230 12.68 -1.07 -10.90
CA VAL A 230 11.51 -1.14 -11.76
C VAL A 230 10.37 -1.81 -11.00
N GLN A 231 9.18 -1.22 -11.09
CA GLN A 231 7.95 -1.77 -10.54
C GLN A 231 6.93 -1.90 -11.65
N PHE A 232 6.03 -2.85 -11.54
CA PHE A 232 4.90 -2.97 -12.43
C PHE A 232 3.65 -3.49 -11.70
N ILE A 233 2.51 -3.12 -12.24
CA ILE A 233 1.22 -3.73 -11.93
C ILE A 233 0.44 -3.87 -13.22
N ALA A 234 -0.30 -4.96 -13.35
CA ALA A 234 -1.27 -5.17 -14.43
C ALA A 234 -2.56 -5.73 -13.87
N SER A 235 -3.68 -5.33 -14.44
CA SER A 235 -5.01 -5.82 -14.07
C SER A 235 -5.84 -6.20 -15.27
N ASP A 236 -6.75 -7.17 -15.06
CA ASP A 236 -7.78 -7.53 -16.00
C ASP A 236 -9.13 -7.59 -15.28
N HIS A 237 -10.07 -6.75 -15.69
CA HIS A 237 -11.46 -6.76 -15.23
C HIS A 237 -12.22 -7.85 -15.97
N LEU A 238 -12.27 -9.04 -15.38
CA LEU A 238 -12.92 -10.22 -15.98
C LEU A 238 -14.43 -10.00 -16.17
N ASP A 239 -15.06 -9.33 -15.22
CA ASP A 239 -16.45 -8.87 -15.26
C ASP A 239 -16.70 -7.76 -14.22
N ALA A 240 -17.96 -7.40 -13.98
CA ALA A 240 -18.34 -6.34 -13.05
C ALA A 240 -17.98 -6.63 -11.57
N ASN A 241 -17.73 -7.90 -11.23
CA ASN A 241 -17.50 -8.36 -9.86
C ASN A 241 -16.10 -8.92 -9.64
N ASN A 242 -15.33 -9.10 -10.70
CA ASN A 242 -14.11 -9.89 -10.70
C ASN A 242 -12.96 -9.14 -11.38
N THR A 243 -11.88 -8.91 -10.64
CA THR A 243 -10.65 -8.32 -11.18
C THR A 243 -9.45 -9.11 -10.68
N ILE A 244 -8.53 -9.43 -11.56
CA ILE A 244 -7.24 -10.01 -11.21
C ILE A 244 -6.15 -8.95 -11.37
N TYR A 245 -5.18 -8.97 -10.44
CA TYR A 245 -3.99 -8.13 -10.46
C TYR A 245 -2.75 -8.98 -10.35
N VAL A 246 -1.71 -8.60 -11.10
CA VAL A 246 -0.36 -9.13 -10.97
C VAL A 246 0.59 -7.95 -10.83
N PHE A 247 1.47 -8.01 -9.86
CA PHE A 247 2.43 -6.94 -9.59
C PHE A 247 3.82 -7.50 -9.32
N GLY A 248 4.80 -6.64 -9.41
CA GLY A 248 6.15 -7.02 -9.04
C GLY A 248 7.13 -5.87 -9.14
N ALA A 249 8.33 -6.14 -8.65
CA ALA A 249 9.42 -5.20 -8.67
C ALA A 249 10.76 -5.90 -8.84
N LYS A 250 11.74 -5.16 -9.37
CA LYS A 250 13.08 -5.67 -9.58
C LYS A 250 14.13 -4.60 -9.37
N SER A 251 15.11 -4.92 -8.54
CA SER A 251 16.37 -4.18 -8.48
C SER A 251 17.23 -4.55 -9.68
N LEU A 252 17.60 -3.56 -10.51
CA LEU A 252 18.43 -3.73 -11.71
C LEU A 252 19.94 -3.56 -11.42
N GLY A 253 20.27 -3.13 -10.20
CA GLY A 253 21.62 -2.94 -9.72
C GLY A 253 21.67 -2.97 -8.20
N VAL A 254 22.85 -2.94 -7.62
CA VAL A 254 22.98 -2.95 -6.16
C VAL A 254 23.01 -1.52 -5.63
N THR A 255 22.07 -1.22 -4.75
CA THR A 255 22.00 0.02 -3.96
C THR A 255 22.79 -0.16 -2.68
N GLY A 256 23.71 0.74 -2.40
CA GLY A 256 24.61 0.65 -1.27
C GLY A 256 23.99 1.08 0.07
N PRO A 257 24.68 0.81 1.19
CA PRO A 257 24.18 1.11 2.53
C PRO A 257 24.11 2.61 2.86
N ASN A 258 24.80 3.48 2.12
CA ASN A 258 24.84 4.92 2.34
C ASN A 258 23.84 5.70 1.48
N THR A 259 22.62 5.18 1.36
CA THR A 259 21.54 5.87 0.65
C THR A 259 20.59 6.57 1.62
N PHE A 260 19.80 7.53 1.12
CA PHE A 260 18.87 8.31 1.95
C PHE A 260 17.90 7.47 2.77
N ALA A 261 17.51 6.29 2.28
CA ALA A 261 16.65 5.38 3.03
C ALA A 261 17.26 4.92 4.35
N TYR A 262 18.57 4.95 4.47
CA TYR A 262 19.30 4.59 5.69
C TYR A 262 19.35 5.70 6.72
N GLU A 263 19.31 6.94 6.31
CA GLU A 263 19.40 8.10 7.22
C GLU A 263 18.12 8.32 8.00
N SER A 264 16.98 7.91 7.47
CA SER A 264 15.68 8.16 8.09
C SER A 264 15.37 7.30 9.31
N GLY A 265 16.17 6.26 9.59
CA GLY A 265 15.89 5.31 10.69
C GLY A 265 14.57 4.56 10.55
N ALA A 266 13.86 4.79 9.48
CA ALA A 266 12.53 4.23 9.21
C ALA A 266 12.61 2.88 8.50
N GLY A 267 13.49 2.00 8.97
CA GLY A 267 13.39 0.59 8.58
C GLY A 267 12.14 0.00 9.22
N PRO A 268 11.20 -0.55 8.46
CA PRO A 268 10.07 -1.23 9.05
C PRO A 268 10.57 -2.40 9.87
N LEU A 269 10.18 -2.49 11.11
CA LEU A 269 10.22 -3.69 11.92
C LEU A 269 11.57 -4.17 12.49
N ASN A 270 12.73 -3.73 12.01
CA ASN A 270 13.99 -4.31 12.43
C ASN A 270 14.91 -3.30 13.11
N GLY A 271 14.98 -3.39 14.41
CA GLY A 271 15.99 -2.75 15.21
C GLY A 271 17.42 -3.25 14.97
N ASN A 272 17.67 -3.98 13.90
CA ASN A 272 18.95 -4.65 13.66
C ASN A 272 19.80 -4.02 12.56
N GLY A 273 19.76 -2.70 12.43
CA GLY A 273 20.78 -1.99 11.68
C GLY A 273 20.73 -2.19 10.16
N SER A 274 21.86 -2.00 9.53
CA SER A 274 22.01 -1.78 8.09
C SER A 274 21.67 -2.98 7.16
N GLN A 275 21.70 -4.20 7.64
CA GLN A 275 21.53 -5.38 6.77
C GLN A 275 20.11 -5.58 6.27
N GLY A 276 19.10 -5.42 7.12
CA GLY A 276 17.70 -5.52 6.71
C GLY A 276 17.32 -4.44 5.71
N GLN A 277 17.82 -3.24 5.90
CA GLN A 277 17.66 -2.15 4.96
C GLN A 277 18.36 -2.49 3.63
N LEU A 278 19.59 -3.03 3.67
CA LEU A 278 20.30 -3.44 2.46
C LEU A 278 19.52 -4.51 1.69
N ALA A 279 18.91 -5.47 2.37
CA ALA A 279 18.08 -6.48 1.75
C ALA A 279 16.83 -5.86 1.11
N ASN A 280 16.18 -4.96 1.81
CA ASN A 280 14.94 -4.33 1.37
C ASN A 280 15.13 -3.49 0.11
N VAL A 281 16.08 -2.55 0.11
CA VAL A 281 16.33 -1.66 -1.05
C VAL A 281 16.90 -2.37 -2.29
N ASN A 282 17.33 -3.64 -2.14
CA ASN A 282 17.81 -4.49 -3.23
C ASN A 282 16.89 -5.67 -3.51
N SER A 283 15.67 -5.62 -3.02
CA SER A 283 14.72 -6.72 -3.17
C SER A 283 14.16 -6.82 -4.59
N ASN A 284 13.70 -8.02 -4.89
CA ASN A 284 12.89 -8.34 -6.05
C ASN A 284 11.57 -8.93 -5.54
N MET A 285 10.47 -8.64 -6.20
CA MET A 285 9.15 -9.02 -5.76
C MET A 285 8.29 -9.51 -6.92
N ILE A 286 7.43 -10.46 -6.63
CA ILE A 286 6.31 -10.86 -7.49
C ILE A 286 5.13 -11.20 -6.60
N GLY A 287 3.96 -10.74 -6.98
CA GLY A 287 2.72 -11.02 -6.27
C GLY A 287 1.51 -10.94 -7.17
N ALA A 288 0.41 -11.37 -6.63
CA ALA A 288 -0.88 -11.29 -7.29
C ALA A 288 -2.01 -11.23 -6.26
N TRP A 289 -3.08 -10.55 -6.61
CA TRP A 289 -4.32 -10.65 -5.87
C TRP A 289 -5.52 -10.74 -6.80
N TYR A 290 -6.64 -11.19 -6.25
CA TYR A 290 -7.90 -11.31 -6.97
C TYR A 290 -9.02 -10.67 -6.15
N GLU A 291 -9.71 -9.71 -6.72
CA GLU A 291 -10.86 -9.07 -6.09
C GLU A 291 -12.16 -9.73 -6.58
N TRP A 292 -12.93 -10.25 -5.64
CA TRP A 292 -14.29 -10.69 -5.87
C TRP A 292 -15.27 -9.86 -5.03
N LYS A 293 -16.29 -9.31 -5.69
CA LYS A 293 -17.31 -8.46 -5.07
C LYS A 293 -18.69 -8.94 -5.44
N HIS A 294 -19.54 -9.17 -4.45
CA HIS A 294 -20.92 -9.55 -4.69
C HIS A 294 -21.86 -9.00 -3.61
N GLY A 295 -22.79 -8.10 -4.00
CA GLY A 295 -23.62 -7.39 -3.04
C GLY A 295 -22.77 -6.55 -2.09
N GLY A 296 -22.94 -6.75 -0.78
CA GLY A 296 -22.14 -6.09 0.25
C GLY A 296 -20.83 -6.80 0.61
N LEU A 297 -20.57 -7.99 0.06
CA LEU A 297 -19.39 -8.81 0.37
C LEU A 297 -18.28 -8.59 -0.65
N SER A 298 -17.06 -8.37 -0.17
CA SER A 298 -15.83 -8.45 -0.94
C SER A 298 -14.86 -9.44 -0.32
N LEU A 299 -14.13 -10.17 -1.17
CA LEU A 299 -13.05 -11.09 -0.79
C LEU A 299 -11.85 -10.85 -1.70
N THR A 300 -10.67 -10.74 -1.07
CA THR A 300 -9.43 -10.50 -1.80
C THR A 300 -8.32 -11.40 -1.26
N PRO A 301 -8.07 -12.58 -1.86
CA PRO A 301 -6.86 -13.33 -1.63
C PRO A 301 -5.67 -12.64 -2.30
N GLU A 302 -4.55 -12.59 -1.61
CA GLU A 302 -3.26 -12.10 -2.07
C GLU A 302 -2.16 -13.09 -1.77
N VAL A 303 -1.18 -13.19 -2.67
CA VAL A 303 0.06 -13.92 -2.47
C VAL A 303 1.24 -13.08 -2.92
N GLN A 304 2.35 -13.13 -2.17
CA GLN A 304 3.54 -12.35 -2.47
C GLN A 304 4.81 -13.15 -2.15
N PHE A 305 5.78 -13.03 -3.03
CA PHE A 305 7.12 -13.54 -2.84
C PHE A 305 8.14 -12.43 -3.08
N GLN A 306 8.99 -12.17 -2.08
CA GLN A 306 10.05 -11.18 -2.15
C GLN A 306 11.38 -11.82 -1.81
N TYR A 307 12.45 -11.45 -2.52
CA TYR A 307 13.77 -11.99 -2.26
C TYR A 307 14.87 -10.99 -2.62
N THR A 308 16.03 -11.17 -1.98
CA THR A 308 17.26 -10.45 -2.29
C THR A 308 18.36 -11.43 -2.59
N ASN A 309 19.10 -11.19 -3.67
CA ASN A 309 20.26 -11.96 -4.04
C ASN A 309 21.45 -11.69 -3.11
N PRO A 310 22.45 -12.56 -3.04
CA PRO A 310 23.67 -12.29 -2.28
C PRO A 310 24.33 -10.97 -2.74
N ILE A 311 24.78 -10.18 -1.75
CA ILE A 311 25.50 -8.91 -1.97
C ILE A 311 26.81 -8.99 -1.18
N HIS A 312 27.92 -9.08 -1.88
CA HIS A 312 29.25 -9.24 -1.24
C HIS A 312 30.11 -7.98 -1.34
N GLN A 313 29.73 -7.02 -2.16
CA GLN A 313 30.56 -5.84 -2.43
C GLN A 313 30.76 -4.91 -1.24
N TYR A 314 29.94 -5.02 -0.21
CA TYR A 314 30.03 -4.25 1.03
C TYR A 314 30.53 -5.07 2.23
N ALA A 315 31.13 -6.22 1.99
CA ALA A 315 31.62 -7.11 3.06
C ALA A 315 32.65 -6.46 3.99
N ASN A 316 33.38 -5.45 3.51
CA ASN A 316 34.35 -4.70 4.28
C ASN A 316 33.77 -3.44 4.97
N VAL A 317 32.51 -3.12 4.73
CA VAL A 317 31.81 -2.03 5.41
C VAL A 317 31.23 -2.57 6.70
N ILE A 318 31.58 -1.97 7.82
CA ILE A 318 31.11 -2.41 9.14
C ILE A 318 30.27 -1.29 9.75
N SER A 319 28.97 -1.55 9.88
CA SER A 319 28.02 -0.66 10.56
C SER A 319 27.56 -1.32 11.84
N GLY A 320 27.70 -0.63 12.97
CA GLY A 320 27.29 -1.18 14.27
C GLY A 320 27.98 -2.49 14.67
N GLY A 321 29.18 -2.79 14.14
CA GLY A 321 29.93 -4.02 14.42
C GLY A 321 29.56 -5.22 13.55
N VAL A 322 28.68 -5.05 12.58
CA VAL A 322 28.25 -6.11 11.63
C VAL A 322 28.67 -5.71 10.22
N SER A 323 29.15 -6.70 9.44
CA SER A 323 29.51 -6.49 8.05
C SER A 323 28.27 -6.24 7.18
N ASP A 324 28.30 -5.18 6.38
CA ASP A 324 27.23 -4.82 5.45
C ASP A 324 27.27 -5.70 4.20
N ASN A 325 26.86 -6.95 4.33
CA ASN A 325 26.75 -7.87 3.20
C ASN A 325 25.53 -8.80 3.36
N ILE A 326 25.10 -9.38 2.26
CA ILE A 326 24.11 -10.44 2.22
C ILE A 326 24.79 -11.70 1.66
N PRO A 327 25.33 -12.57 2.52
CA PRO A 327 26.16 -13.70 2.07
C PRO A 327 25.38 -14.79 1.33
N LYS A 328 24.06 -14.89 1.56
CA LYS A 328 23.15 -15.84 0.91
C LYS A 328 21.84 -15.16 0.58
N SER A 329 21.15 -15.66 -0.41
CA SER A 329 19.79 -15.18 -0.70
C SER A 329 18.92 -15.23 0.55
N THR A 330 18.17 -14.17 0.74
CA THR A 330 17.15 -14.03 1.79
C THR A 330 15.83 -13.65 1.17
N GLY A 331 14.73 -13.96 1.81
CA GLY A 331 13.42 -13.59 1.27
C GLY A 331 12.25 -13.96 2.16
N ASN A 332 11.07 -13.62 1.67
CA ASN A 332 9.80 -13.80 2.33
C ASN A 332 8.78 -14.36 1.36
N PHE A 333 7.93 -15.22 1.86
CA PHE A 333 6.69 -15.63 1.21
C PHE A 333 5.55 -15.33 2.15
N ALA A 334 4.48 -14.75 1.63
CA ALA A 334 3.28 -14.53 2.40
C ALA A 334 2.02 -14.72 1.54
N ALA A 335 0.94 -15.09 2.22
CA ALA A 335 -0.39 -15.18 1.65
C ALA A 335 -1.40 -14.63 2.64
N ALA A 336 -2.31 -13.80 2.16
CA ALA A 336 -3.38 -13.19 2.95
C ALA A 336 -4.74 -13.37 2.28
N LEU A 337 -5.80 -13.39 3.09
CA LEU A 337 -7.17 -13.31 2.62
C LEU A 337 -7.86 -12.17 3.35
N PHE A 338 -8.22 -11.14 2.61
CA PHE A 338 -9.00 -10.00 3.09
C PHE A 338 -10.48 -10.22 2.81
N GLY A 339 -11.32 -9.78 3.71
CA GLY A 339 -12.77 -9.81 3.54
C GLY A 339 -13.43 -8.59 4.15
N GLU A 340 -14.47 -8.09 3.52
CA GLU A 340 -15.31 -7.01 4.04
C GLU A 340 -16.78 -7.31 3.73
N TYR A 341 -17.65 -6.99 4.67
CA TYR A 341 -19.08 -6.99 4.46
C TYR A 341 -19.72 -5.67 4.88
N LYS A 342 -20.29 -4.95 3.92
CA LYS A 342 -21.05 -3.71 4.15
C LYS A 342 -22.53 -4.03 4.31
N PHE A 343 -23.12 -3.66 5.47
CA PHE A 343 -24.53 -3.90 5.77
C PHE A 343 -25.39 -2.91 5.03
N SER A 344 -26.15 -3.39 4.05
CA SER A 344 -26.96 -2.55 3.16
C SER A 344 -27.91 -1.64 3.94
N GLY A 345 -27.95 -0.35 3.58
CA GLY A 345 -28.82 0.66 4.19
C GLY A 345 -28.43 1.06 5.61
N THR A 346 -27.23 0.72 6.07
CA THR A 346 -26.72 1.09 7.38
C THR A 346 -25.33 1.72 7.26
N PRO A 347 -24.84 2.49 8.26
CA PRO A 347 -23.51 3.05 8.28
C PRO A 347 -22.45 2.05 8.78
N TYR A 348 -22.74 0.77 8.83
CA TYR A 348 -21.86 -0.23 9.42
C TYR A 348 -21.27 -1.19 8.38
N SER A 349 -20.02 -1.55 8.60
CA SER A 349 -19.35 -2.67 7.94
C SER A 349 -18.56 -3.49 8.94
N ILE A 350 -18.17 -4.68 8.55
CA ILE A 350 -17.21 -5.50 9.26
C ILE A 350 -16.18 -6.01 8.26
N ALA A 351 -14.91 -5.82 8.56
CA ALA A 351 -13.82 -6.32 7.76
C ALA A 351 -12.87 -7.19 8.59
N GLY A 352 -12.01 -7.89 7.90
CA GLY A 352 -10.97 -8.68 8.53
C GLY A 352 -10.01 -9.26 7.52
N TRP A 353 -8.89 -9.75 8.01
CA TRP A 353 -7.98 -10.53 7.20
C TRP A 353 -7.36 -11.65 8.03
N THR A 354 -6.86 -12.66 7.33
CA THR A 354 -5.97 -13.69 7.87
C THR A 354 -4.75 -13.81 6.97
N GLU A 355 -3.57 -14.02 7.57
CA GLU A 355 -2.33 -14.18 6.83
C GLU A 355 -1.49 -15.35 7.35
N TYR A 356 -0.69 -15.89 6.45
CA TYR A 356 0.46 -16.73 6.74
C TYR A 356 1.68 -16.10 6.11
N ALA A 357 2.77 -15.98 6.87
CA ALA A 357 4.04 -15.49 6.35
C ALA A 357 5.21 -16.35 6.84
N THR A 358 6.21 -16.48 5.99
CA THR A 358 7.46 -17.16 6.31
C THR A 358 8.62 -16.45 5.65
N SER A 359 9.75 -16.42 6.33
CA SER A 359 10.99 -15.90 5.81
C SER A 359 12.06 -16.99 5.77
N TYR A 360 13.08 -16.79 4.96
CA TYR A 360 14.23 -17.69 4.86
C TYR A 360 15.52 -16.88 4.71
N GLY A 361 16.63 -17.49 5.07
CA GLY A 361 17.95 -16.88 5.03
C GLY A 361 18.83 -17.42 6.14
N SER A 362 20.05 -16.92 6.31
CA SER A 362 20.87 -17.27 7.45
C SER A 362 20.48 -16.44 8.67
N ALA A 363 20.79 -16.94 9.88
CA ALA A 363 20.56 -16.22 11.13
C ALA A 363 21.30 -14.87 11.23
N ALA A 364 22.30 -14.67 10.38
CA ALA A 364 23.03 -13.40 10.26
C ALA A 364 22.40 -12.42 9.26
N GLN A 365 21.29 -12.80 8.63
CA GLN A 365 20.59 -11.96 7.66
C GLN A 365 19.28 -11.49 8.26
N ASP A 366 19.09 -10.19 8.21
CA ASP A 366 17.81 -9.64 8.52
C ASP A 366 16.79 -10.10 7.49
N ASN A 367 15.66 -10.52 7.96
CA ASN A 367 14.48 -10.61 7.16
C ASN A 367 13.50 -9.54 7.63
N TRP A 368 12.53 -9.30 6.80
CA TRP A 368 11.63 -8.18 6.93
C TRP A 368 10.47 -8.43 7.91
N PHE A 369 10.35 -9.63 8.46
CA PHE A 369 9.32 -9.96 9.45
C PHE A 369 9.87 -9.86 10.87
N VAL A 370 9.62 -10.87 11.70
CA VAL A 370 10.00 -10.85 13.11
C VAL A 370 11.49 -11.17 13.27
N ALA A 371 11.97 -12.17 12.52
CA ALA A 371 13.37 -12.61 12.50
C ALA A 371 13.65 -13.50 11.29
N PRO A 372 14.94 -13.75 10.94
CA PRO A 372 15.32 -14.77 9.97
C PRO A 372 14.69 -16.13 10.26
N ASN A 373 14.16 -16.78 9.22
CA ASN A 373 13.48 -18.08 9.29
C ASN A 373 12.21 -18.12 10.15
N ALA A 374 11.67 -16.98 10.51
CA ALA A 374 10.40 -16.90 11.24
C ALA A 374 9.23 -17.41 10.38
N LYS A 375 8.21 -17.95 11.07
CA LYS A 375 6.93 -18.34 10.47
C LYS A 375 5.82 -17.85 11.38
N LEU A 376 4.80 -17.27 10.80
CA LEU A 376 3.71 -16.68 11.56
C LEU A 376 2.35 -16.88 10.88
N VAL A 377 1.31 -16.78 11.70
CA VAL A 377 -0.07 -16.62 11.27
C VAL A 377 -0.66 -15.42 11.99
N GLY A 378 -1.46 -14.64 11.26
CA GLY A 378 -2.14 -13.46 11.76
C GLY A 378 -3.62 -13.50 11.44
N VAL A 379 -4.43 -12.84 12.28
CA VAL A 379 -5.85 -12.60 12.01
C VAL A 379 -6.24 -11.27 12.62
N THR A 380 -7.08 -10.52 11.90
CA THR A 380 -7.64 -9.25 12.38
C THR A 380 -9.11 -9.15 12.03
N VAL A 381 -9.89 -8.50 12.90
CA VAL A 381 -11.28 -8.13 12.65
C VAL A 381 -11.47 -6.66 12.95
N ALA A 382 -12.29 -5.98 12.14
CA ALA A 382 -12.48 -4.54 12.18
C ALA A 382 -13.94 -4.14 11.92
N PRO A 383 -14.84 -4.14 12.93
CA PRO A 383 -16.11 -3.46 12.81
C PRO A 383 -15.92 -1.96 12.66
N THR A 384 -16.61 -1.39 11.68
CA THR A 384 -16.49 0.00 11.26
C THR A 384 -17.87 0.66 11.22
N TRP A 385 -17.96 1.88 11.70
CA TRP A 385 -19.04 2.80 11.47
C TRP A 385 -18.54 3.96 10.61
N GLN A 386 -19.29 4.30 9.57
CA GLN A 386 -19.02 5.46 8.73
C GLN A 386 -20.31 6.22 8.45
N HIS A 387 -20.30 7.52 8.65
CA HIS A 387 -21.40 8.40 8.29
C HIS A 387 -20.86 9.65 7.63
N GLU A 388 -21.23 9.85 6.37
CA GLU A 388 -20.69 10.91 5.53
C GLU A 388 -19.14 10.86 5.50
N HIS A 389 -18.49 11.88 6.04
CA HIS A 389 -17.05 12.05 6.06
C HIS A 389 -16.38 11.47 7.33
N LEU A 390 -17.15 11.10 8.33
CA LEU A 390 -16.63 10.64 9.62
C LEU A 390 -16.65 9.12 9.69
N PHE A 391 -15.63 8.55 10.28
CA PHE A 391 -15.62 7.13 10.61
C PHE A 391 -15.05 6.84 11.99
N ALA A 392 -15.44 5.69 12.52
CA ALA A 392 -14.86 5.07 13.71
C ALA A 392 -14.68 3.58 13.44
N ARG A 393 -13.54 3.03 13.80
CA ARG A 393 -13.19 1.63 13.55
C ARG A 393 -12.49 1.04 14.77
N LEU A 394 -12.95 -0.14 15.20
CA LEU A 394 -12.26 -0.93 16.20
C LEU A 394 -11.50 -2.05 15.50
N ASN A 395 -10.18 -2.03 15.55
CA ASN A 395 -9.37 -3.13 15.04
C ASN A 395 -8.94 -4.02 16.21
N ALA A 396 -9.03 -5.34 16.03
CA ALA A 396 -8.55 -6.33 16.98
C ALA A 396 -7.78 -7.42 16.22
N GLY A 397 -6.47 -7.49 16.45
CA GLY A 397 -5.55 -8.36 15.74
C GLY A 397 -4.80 -9.30 16.67
N TYR A 398 -4.59 -10.54 16.23
CA TYR A 398 -3.83 -11.56 16.93
C TYR A 398 -2.77 -12.16 15.98
N MET A 399 -1.52 -12.17 16.43
CA MET A 399 -0.39 -12.77 15.75
C MET A 399 0.16 -13.94 16.57
N TYR A 400 0.45 -15.05 15.90
CA TYR A 400 1.11 -16.19 16.50
C TYR A 400 2.35 -16.62 15.69
N LEU A 401 3.50 -16.70 16.37
CA LEU A 401 4.73 -17.19 15.79
C LEU A 401 4.74 -18.74 15.86
N LEU A 402 4.56 -19.38 14.71
CA LEU A 402 4.77 -20.83 14.56
C LEU A 402 6.23 -21.19 14.80
N ASP A 403 7.13 -20.28 14.36
CA ASP A 403 8.56 -20.35 14.59
C ASP A 403 9.09 -18.90 14.70
N SER A 404 9.87 -18.60 15.73
CA SER A 404 10.49 -17.28 15.87
C SER A 404 11.78 -17.13 15.07
N GLY A 405 12.25 -18.22 14.42
CA GLY A 405 13.45 -18.24 13.61
C GLY A 405 14.76 -18.18 14.42
N SER A 406 14.76 -17.54 15.57
CA SER A 406 15.91 -17.39 16.45
C SER A 406 15.48 -17.34 17.92
N PRO A 407 16.28 -17.88 18.85
CA PRO A 407 16.07 -17.66 20.26
C PRO A 407 16.02 -16.18 20.61
N ALA A 408 15.09 -15.77 21.45
CA ALA A 408 14.87 -14.40 21.88
C ALA A 408 14.46 -13.40 20.74
N ALA A 409 13.98 -13.91 19.61
CA ALA A 409 13.40 -13.10 18.52
C ALA A 409 11.86 -13.04 18.58
N GLY A 410 11.25 -13.52 19.63
CA GLY A 410 9.82 -13.44 19.86
C GLY A 410 9.40 -12.19 20.65
N TYR A 411 8.16 -12.19 21.11
CA TYR A 411 7.55 -11.06 21.81
C TYR A 411 7.92 -11.00 23.30
N GLY A 412 7.70 -9.82 23.88
CA GLY A 412 7.93 -9.54 25.30
C GLY A 412 9.40 -9.33 25.66
N ASN A 413 9.66 -9.02 26.93
CA ASN A 413 10.98 -8.65 27.43
C ASN A 413 12.07 -9.69 27.25
N SER A 414 11.67 -10.97 27.33
CA SER A 414 12.61 -12.09 27.14
C SER A 414 12.81 -12.44 25.65
N GLY A 415 11.99 -11.90 24.75
CA GLY A 415 11.96 -12.30 23.36
C GLY A 415 11.52 -13.76 23.13
N THR A 416 10.88 -14.39 24.13
CA THR A 416 10.47 -15.81 24.03
C THR A 416 8.96 -15.97 23.82
N GLY A 417 8.20 -14.89 23.88
CA GLY A 417 6.76 -14.90 23.61
C GLY A 417 6.44 -15.21 22.16
N ARG A 418 5.43 -16.05 21.95
CA ARG A 418 5.02 -16.47 20.60
C ARG A 418 3.78 -15.73 20.08
N ASN A 419 3.16 -14.89 20.87
CA ASN A 419 1.94 -14.20 20.48
C ASN A 419 1.97 -12.72 20.79
N GLN A 420 1.23 -11.98 20.00
CA GLN A 420 0.92 -10.59 20.21
C GLN A 420 -0.56 -10.37 19.93
N PHE A 421 -1.22 -9.58 20.78
CA PHE A 421 -2.54 -9.05 20.54
C PHE A 421 -2.42 -7.53 20.46
N ILE A 422 -2.97 -6.93 19.41
CA ILE A 422 -3.09 -5.48 19.26
C ILE A 422 -4.55 -5.13 19.05
N THR A 423 -5.02 -4.11 19.75
CA THR A 423 -6.31 -3.48 19.49
C THR A 423 -6.11 -2.00 19.29
N THR A 424 -6.83 -1.41 18.32
CA THR A 424 -6.88 0.04 18.12
C THR A 424 -8.32 0.51 18.00
N LEU A 425 -8.63 1.64 18.64
CA LEU A 425 -9.86 2.38 18.41
C LEU A 425 -9.50 3.62 17.61
N GLU A 426 -9.87 3.62 16.36
CA GLU A 426 -9.49 4.59 15.34
C GLU A 426 -10.68 5.52 15.03
N PHE A 427 -10.38 6.78 14.81
CA PHE A 427 -11.34 7.81 14.41
C PHE A 427 -10.72 8.66 13.33
N GLY A 428 -11.49 9.02 12.32
CA GLY A 428 -10.98 9.86 11.25
C GLY A 428 -12.05 10.54 10.41
N ILE A 429 -11.53 11.28 9.45
CA ILE A 429 -12.29 12.00 8.44
C ILE A 429 -11.75 11.71 7.06
N VAL A 430 -12.65 11.52 6.09
CA VAL A 430 -12.32 11.33 4.67
C VAL A 430 -13.12 12.33 3.85
N TYR A 431 -12.43 13.21 3.11
CA TYR A 431 -13.05 14.33 2.39
C TYR A 431 -12.54 14.49 0.96
#